data_b0a92cd318d6d2fa321add01c37c7f02
#
_entry.id   b0a92cd318d6d2fa321add01c37c7f02
#
_cell.length_a   1.000
_cell.length_b   1.000
_cell.length_c   1.000
_cell.angle_alpha   90.00
_cell.angle_beta   90.00
_cell.angle_gamma   90.00
#
_symmetry.space_group_name_H-M   'P 1'
#
loop_
_entity.id
_entity.type
_entity.pdbx_description
1 polymer ?
#
loop_
_entity_poly.entity_id
_entity_poly.type
_entity_poly.pdbx_seq_one_letter_code
_entity_poly.pdbx_strand_id
1 'polypeptide(L)'
;KDQKTPSTEYILNTFEDKRLQVDVDVLERFKNKPEKIKTYEQYKKIFFNEQRIGGGVSFYKKNKTLIARVAREFEIDPIVLVAIVGVETNYGSKTTEFSVINSLYTQAVKMPKRSSWASKEIAELLSFCSENDIDPFSLEGSYAGAFGYGQFIPSSFNRLSIDYNKDGKKDPFNWEDVMGSIAFYLTEN
;
A
#
# COMPACT_ATOMS: atom_id res chain seq x y z
N LYS A 1 8.15 -14.43 13.00
CA LYS A 1 9.58 -14.11 12.82
C LYS A 1 9.81 -12.73 13.40
N ASP A 2 10.82 -12.58 14.26
CA ASP A 2 11.20 -11.25 14.75
C ASP A 2 11.65 -10.41 13.54
N GLN A 3 11.08 -9.22 13.42
CA GLN A 3 11.39 -8.28 12.35
C GLN A 3 12.87 -7.86 12.46
N LYS A 4 13.64 -8.02 11.41
CA LYS A 4 15.08 -7.72 11.43
C LYS A 4 15.28 -6.21 11.43
N THR A 5 15.87 -5.69 12.47
CA THR A 5 16.22 -4.26 12.55
C THR A 5 17.29 -3.93 11.51
N PRO A 6 17.09 -2.91 10.66
CA PRO A 6 18.10 -2.47 9.72
C PRO A 6 19.40 -2.07 10.40
N SER A 7 20.55 -2.26 9.75
CA SER A 7 21.82 -1.80 10.30
C SER A 7 21.88 -0.28 10.38
N THR A 8 22.61 0.26 11.35
CA THR A 8 22.84 1.71 11.47
C THR A 8 23.42 2.29 10.19
N GLU A 9 24.34 1.60 9.55
CA GLU A 9 24.95 2.01 8.28
C GLU A 9 23.92 2.11 7.17
N TYR A 10 23.03 1.13 7.03
CA TYR A 10 21.94 1.17 6.03
C TYR A 10 21.02 2.38 6.24
N ILE A 11 20.66 2.65 7.50
CA ILE A 11 19.82 3.81 7.83
C ILE A 11 20.52 5.11 7.47
N LEU A 12 21.79 5.28 7.91
CA LEU A 12 22.57 6.49 7.62
C LEU A 12 22.72 6.71 6.12
N ASN A 13 23.11 5.69 5.36
CA ASN A 13 23.24 5.75 3.93
C ASN A 13 21.94 6.18 3.24
N THR A 14 20.80 5.71 3.74
CA THR A 14 19.50 6.11 3.20
C THR A 14 19.19 7.58 3.48
N PHE A 15 19.51 8.07 4.69
CA PHE A 15 19.25 9.47 5.04
C PHE A 15 20.25 10.46 4.42
N GLU A 16 21.42 10.00 4.01
CA GLU A 16 22.43 10.79 3.30
C GLU A 16 22.26 10.73 1.76
N ASP A 17 21.39 9.84 1.26
CA ASP A 17 21.15 9.71 -0.17
C ASP A 17 20.48 10.97 -0.73
N LYS A 18 21.04 11.49 -1.83
CA LYS A 18 20.54 12.72 -2.50
C LYS A 18 19.12 12.57 -3.06
N ARG A 19 18.62 11.33 -3.20
CA ARG A 19 17.25 11.03 -3.62
C ARG A 19 16.23 11.30 -2.51
N LEU A 20 16.66 11.37 -1.24
CA LEU A 20 15.79 11.71 -0.12
C LEU A 20 15.51 13.20 -0.12
N GLN A 21 14.30 13.58 -0.46
CA GLN A 21 13.92 14.97 -0.59
C GLN A 21 12.47 15.23 -0.16
N VAL A 22 12.23 16.49 0.19
CA VAL A 22 10.87 16.99 0.42
C VAL A 22 10.15 17.07 -0.93
N ASP A 23 9.02 16.40 -1.02
CA ASP A 23 8.15 16.43 -2.19
C ASP A 23 7.04 17.47 -1.99
N VAL A 24 7.05 18.52 -2.79
CA VAL A 24 6.10 19.64 -2.70
C VAL A 24 4.68 19.18 -3.11
N ASP A 25 4.57 18.26 -4.06
CA ASP A 25 3.29 17.75 -4.54
C ASP A 25 2.57 16.96 -3.45
N VAL A 26 3.32 16.27 -2.58
CA VAL A 26 2.76 15.64 -1.37
C VAL A 26 2.07 16.67 -0.48
N LEU A 27 2.70 17.83 -0.23
CA LEU A 27 2.12 18.90 0.58
C LEU A 27 0.86 19.48 -0.06
N GLU A 28 0.89 19.68 -1.37
CA GLU A 28 -0.27 20.19 -2.13
C GLU A 28 -1.45 19.21 -2.09
N ARG A 29 -1.20 17.89 -2.19
CA ARG A 29 -2.25 16.86 -2.05
C ARG A 29 -2.90 16.88 -0.67
N PHE A 30 -2.13 17.08 0.40
CA PHE A 30 -2.69 17.21 1.75
C PHE A 30 -3.51 18.49 1.97
N LYS A 31 -3.16 19.60 1.30
CA LYS A 31 -3.93 20.85 1.34
C LYS A 31 -5.24 20.73 0.57
N ASN A 32 -5.19 20.14 -0.61
CA ASN A 32 -6.28 20.06 -1.57
C ASN A 32 -6.94 18.67 -1.53
N LYS A 33 -7.52 18.28 -0.39
CA LYS A 33 -8.21 16.99 -0.27
C LYS A 33 -9.50 17.00 -1.11
N PRO A 34 -9.56 16.27 -2.23
CA PRO A 34 -10.73 16.26 -3.12
C PRO A 34 -12.01 15.78 -2.43
N GLU A 35 -11.86 14.92 -1.41
CA GLU A 35 -12.98 14.33 -0.68
C GLU A 35 -13.80 15.37 0.12
N LYS A 36 -13.16 16.47 0.53
CA LYS A 36 -13.84 17.52 1.29
C LYS A 36 -14.77 18.39 0.46
N ILE A 37 -14.69 18.32 -0.85
CA ILE A 37 -15.39 19.21 -1.79
C ILE A 37 -16.55 18.50 -2.50
N LYS A 38 -16.66 17.17 -2.39
CA LYS A 38 -17.64 16.37 -3.13
C LYS A 38 -18.82 15.96 -2.26
N THR A 39 -20.02 16.03 -2.83
CA THR A 39 -21.19 15.36 -2.24
C THR A 39 -21.02 13.85 -2.32
N TYR A 40 -21.76 13.10 -1.50
CA TYR A 40 -21.75 11.63 -1.52
C TYR A 40 -22.01 11.08 -2.93
N GLU A 41 -22.99 11.64 -3.66
CA GLU A 41 -23.32 11.21 -5.02
C GLU A 41 -22.19 11.45 -6.02
N GLN A 42 -21.44 12.55 -5.87
CA GLN A 42 -20.26 12.83 -6.69
C GLN A 42 -19.10 11.89 -6.32
N TYR A 43 -18.92 11.61 -5.04
CA TYR A 43 -17.91 10.67 -4.56
C TYR A 43 -18.20 9.24 -5.01
N LYS A 44 -19.44 8.79 -4.87
CA LYS A 44 -19.91 7.48 -5.31
C LYS A 44 -19.60 7.21 -6.78
N LYS A 45 -19.82 8.18 -7.67
CA LYS A 45 -19.55 8.05 -9.13
C LYS A 45 -18.09 7.75 -9.47
N ILE A 46 -17.14 8.08 -8.58
CA ILE A 46 -15.71 7.75 -8.78
C ILE A 46 -15.50 6.24 -8.76
N PHE A 47 -16.24 5.53 -7.91
CA PHE A 47 -16.09 4.09 -7.70
C PHE A 47 -17.13 3.27 -8.44
N PHE A 48 -18.35 3.78 -8.59
CA PHE A 48 -19.45 3.11 -9.30
C PHE A 48 -19.60 3.65 -10.70
N ASN A 49 -18.80 3.13 -11.63
CA ASN A 49 -18.92 3.38 -13.06
C ASN A 49 -18.70 2.07 -13.84
N GLU A 50 -19.21 2.04 -15.08
CA GLU A 50 -19.17 0.85 -15.93
C GLU A 50 -17.75 0.33 -16.18
N GLN A 51 -16.79 1.23 -16.37
CA GLN A 51 -15.40 0.86 -16.60
C GLN A 51 -14.81 0.10 -15.39
N ARG A 52 -15.05 0.58 -14.17
CA ARG A 52 -14.54 -0.07 -12.96
C ARG A 52 -15.26 -1.39 -12.68
N ILE A 53 -16.59 -1.44 -12.87
CA ILE A 53 -17.36 -2.67 -12.73
C ILE A 53 -16.89 -3.71 -13.76
N GLY A 54 -16.73 -3.33 -15.04
CA GLY A 54 -16.19 -4.20 -16.07
C GLY A 54 -14.76 -4.68 -15.79
N GLY A 55 -13.93 -3.78 -15.25
CA GLY A 55 -12.58 -4.13 -14.75
C GLY A 55 -12.63 -5.20 -13.66
N GLY A 56 -13.54 -5.07 -12.68
CA GLY A 56 -13.76 -6.06 -11.63
C GLY A 56 -14.19 -7.41 -12.13
N VAL A 57 -15.12 -7.45 -13.07
CA VAL A 57 -15.54 -8.70 -13.71
C VAL A 57 -14.37 -9.38 -14.44
N SER A 58 -13.56 -8.60 -15.16
CA SER A 58 -12.39 -9.13 -15.88
C SER A 58 -11.31 -9.63 -14.90
N PHE A 59 -11.03 -8.86 -13.85
CA PHE A 59 -10.10 -9.24 -12.81
C PHE A 59 -10.54 -10.51 -12.08
N TYR A 60 -11.82 -10.61 -11.70
CA TYR A 60 -12.40 -11.80 -11.08
C TYR A 60 -12.24 -13.03 -11.97
N LYS A 61 -12.59 -12.93 -13.26
CA LYS A 61 -12.45 -14.04 -14.21
C LYS A 61 -11.00 -14.50 -14.34
N LYS A 62 -10.05 -13.55 -14.47
CA LYS A 62 -8.62 -13.84 -14.60
C LYS A 62 -8.05 -14.54 -13.36
N ASN A 63 -8.47 -14.12 -12.16
CA ASN A 63 -7.93 -14.60 -10.88
C ASN A 63 -8.90 -15.53 -10.13
N LYS A 64 -9.89 -16.13 -10.81
CA LYS A 64 -10.99 -16.87 -10.18
C LYS A 64 -10.52 -17.95 -9.21
N THR A 65 -9.51 -18.72 -9.58
CA THR A 65 -8.99 -19.83 -8.75
C THR A 65 -8.34 -19.31 -7.48
N LEU A 66 -7.51 -18.24 -7.59
CA LEU A 66 -6.87 -17.60 -6.45
C LEU A 66 -7.92 -17.01 -5.50
N ILE A 67 -8.83 -16.20 -6.04
CA ILE A 67 -9.87 -15.53 -5.25
C ILE A 67 -10.74 -16.57 -4.51
N ALA A 68 -11.15 -17.65 -5.19
CA ALA A 68 -11.95 -18.69 -4.57
C ALA A 68 -11.17 -19.46 -3.47
N ARG A 69 -9.86 -19.67 -3.65
CA ARG A 69 -9.00 -20.31 -2.65
C ARG A 69 -8.88 -19.44 -1.40
N VAL A 70 -8.52 -18.16 -1.56
CA VAL A 70 -8.39 -17.21 -0.46
C VAL A 70 -9.72 -17.01 0.26
N ALA A 71 -10.80 -16.76 -0.50
CA ALA A 71 -12.13 -16.53 0.05
C ALA A 71 -12.61 -17.69 0.93
N ARG A 72 -12.35 -18.93 0.50
CA ARG A 72 -12.69 -20.15 1.28
C ARG A 72 -11.81 -20.30 2.52
N GLU A 73 -10.50 -20.04 2.41
CA GLU A 73 -9.55 -20.22 3.51
C GLU A 73 -9.82 -19.23 4.65
N PHE A 74 -10.16 -17.98 4.32
CA PHE A 74 -10.42 -16.92 5.28
C PHE A 74 -11.91 -16.66 5.55
N GLU A 75 -12.82 -17.48 4.99
CA GLU A 75 -14.26 -17.34 5.14
C GLU A 75 -14.82 -15.96 4.77
N ILE A 76 -14.25 -15.35 3.70
CA ILE A 76 -14.60 -14.01 3.21
C ILE A 76 -15.35 -14.13 1.88
N ASP A 77 -16.36 -13.26 1.68
CA ASP A 77 -17.02 -13.15 0.37
C ASP A 77 -15.98 -12.76 -0.70
N PRO A 78 -15.83 -13.57 -1.78
CA PRO A 78 -14.88 -13.28 -2.84
C PRO A 78 -15.08 -11.91 -3.51
N ILE A 79 -16.31 -11.39 -3.50
CA ILE A 79 -16.61 -10.08 -4.07
C ILE A 79 -16.02 -8.94 -3.24
N VAL A 80 -15.93 -9.11 -1.92
CA VAL A 80 -15.28 -8.12 -1.02
C VAL A 80 -13.81 -7.96 -1.37
N LEU A 81 -13.07 -9.07 -1.59
CA LEU A 81 -11.66 -9.03 -1.99
C LEU A 81 -11.48 -8.25 -3.31
N VAL A 82 -12.32 -8.56 -4.30
CA VAL A 82 -12.28 -7.88 -5.60
C VAL A 82 -12.62 -6.39 -5.47
N ALA A 83 -13.62 -6.05 -4.65
CA ALA A 83 -14.05 -4.67 -4.44
C ALA A 83 -12.94 -3.83 -3.80
N ILE A 84 -12.25 -4.35 -2.79
CA ILE A 84 -11.13 -3.65 -2.14
C ILE A 84 -10.05 -3.32 -3.16
N VAL A 85 -9.56 -4.31 -3.90
CA VAL A 85 -8.53 -4.10 -4.93
C VAL A 85 -8.99 -3.13 -6.01
N GLY A 86 -10.29 -3.17 -6.34
CA GLY A 86 -10.91 -2.24 -7.27
C GLY A 86 -10.90 -0.80 -6.76
N VAL A 87 -11.15 -0.58 -5.48
CA VAL A 87 -11.12 0.75 -4.86
C VAL A 87 -9.69 1.26 -4.75
N GLU A 88 -8.78 0.43 -4.24
CA GLU A 88 -7.40 0.84 -3.91
C GLU A 88 -6.58 1.16 -5.16
N THR A 89 -6.51 0.25 -6.12
CA THR A 89 -5.60 0.38 -7.26
C THR A 89 -6.26 0.21 -8.63
N ASN A 90 -7.59 0.19 -8.69
CA ASN A 90 -8.30 -0.14 -9.93
C ASN A 90 -7.74 -1.42 -10.57
N TYR A 91 -7.67 -2.49 -9.75
CA TYR A 91 -7.17 -3.81 -10.15
C TYR A 91 -5.69 -3.81 -10.60
N GLY A 92 -4.86 -3.01 -9.94
CA GLY A 92 -3.44 -2.86 -10.23
C GLY A 92 -3.11 -2.00 -11.46
N SER A 93 -4.14 -1.41 -12.11
CA SER A 93 -3.92 -0.55 -13.29
C SER A 93 -3.60 0.91 -12.93
N LYS A 94 -3.88 1.32 -11.71
CA LYS A 94 -3.56 2.65 -11.23
C LYS A 94 -2.23 2.60 -10.48
N THR A 95 -1.16 2.98 -11.18
CA THR A 95 0.13 3.23 -10.56
C THR A 95 0.05 4.49 -9.72
N THR A 96 0.61 4.44 -8.56
CA THR A 96 0.77 5.56 -7.64
C THR A 96 2.03 6.32 -8.02
N GLU A 97 1.97 7.66 -7.97
CA GLU A 97 2.95 8.55 -8.61
C GLU A 97 4.03 9.08 -7.65
N PHE A 98 3.99 8.65 -6.37
CA PHE A 98 4.85 9.21 -5.33
C PHE A 98 5.85 8.17 -4.82
N SER A 99 7.11 8.58 -4.63
CA SER A 99 8.06 7.79 -3.85
C SER A 99 7.55 7.67 -2.42
N VAL A 100 7.38 6.44 -1.93
CA VAL A 100 6.85 6.16 -0.58
C VAL A 100 7.74 6.81 0.50
N ILE A 101 9.06 6.64 0.38
CA ILE A 101 10.00 7.19 1.35
C ILE A 101 9.98 8.71 1.34
N ASN A 102 9.93 9.36 0.17
CA ASN A 102 9.86 10.82 0.07
C ASN A 102 8.52 11.36 0.58
N SER A 103 7.43 10.63 0.34
CA SER A 103 6.11 10.99 0.88
C SER A 103 6.10 10.97 2.41
N LEU A 104 6.65 9.94 3.03
CA LEU A 104 6.75 9.82 4.49
C LEU A 104 7.75 10.83 5.06
N TYR A 105 8.92 11.01 4.41
CA TYR A 105 9.91 12.00 4.82
C TYR A 105 9.35 13.42 4.78
N THR A 106 8.63 13.78 3.72
CA THR A 106 7.94 15.07 3.63
C THR A 106 6.98 15.31 4.80
N GLN A 107 6.19 14.28 5.13
CA GLN A 107 5.26 14.36 6.27
C GLN A 107 6.03 14.47 7.60
N ALA A 108 7.13 13.75 7.77
CA ALA A 108 7.94 13.79 8.98
C ALA A 108 8.52 15.18 9.24
N VAL A 109 9.06 15.84 8.22
CA VAL A 109 9.79 17.13 8.37
C VAL A 109 8.93 18.36 8.17
N LYS A 110 7.82 18.28 7.43
CA LYS A 110 6.98 19.45 7.06
C LYS A 110 5.60 19.46 7.71
N MET A 111 5.17 18.37 8.35
CA MET A 111 3.83 18.27 8.91
C MET A 111 3.90 17.94 10.42
N PRO A 112 3.99 18.93 11.32
CA PRO A 112 4.24 18.68 12.76
C PRO A 112 3.26 17.69 13.41
N LYS A 113 1.97 17.72 13.01
CA LYS A 113 0.94 16.80 13.54
C LYS A 113 1.12 15.35 13.07
N ARG A 114 1.89 15.12 12.03
CA ARG A 114 2.16 13.78 11.46
C ARG A 114 3.60 13.33 11.67
N SER A 115 4.48 14.20 12.13
CA SER A 115 5.93 13.96 12.22
C SER A 115 6.26 12.66 12.94
N SER A 116 5.77 12.47 14.17
CA SER A 116 6.04 11.26 14.94
C SER A 116 5.51 9.98 14.27
N TRP A 117 4.30 10.03 13.70
CA TRP A 117 3.71 8.92 12.97
C TRP A 117 4.55 8.59 11.72
N ALA A 118 4.84 9.61 10.90
CA ALA A 118 5.57 9.41 9.65
C ALA A 118 7.00 8.87 9.89
N SER A 119 7.67 9.32 10.96
CA SER A 119 8.99 8.77 11.34
C SER A 119 8.93 7.29 11.70
N LYS A 120 7.85 6.84 12.35
CA LYS A 120 7.65 5.41 12.62
C LYS A 120 7.41 4.63 11.34
N GLU A 121 6.60 5.16 10.42
CA GLU A 121 6.35 4.51 9.13
C GLU A 121 7.62 4.43 8.26
N ILE A 122 8.53 5.42 8.34
CA ILE A 122 9.85 5.34 7.68
C ILE A 122 10.65 4.18 8.26
N ALA A 123 10.71 4.03 9.58
CA ALA A 123 11.42 2.94 10.22
C ALA A 123 10.89 1.57 9.78
N GLU A 124 9.57 1.42 9.71
CA GLU A 124 8.89 0.22 9.21
C GLU A 124 9.19 -0.06 7.74
N LEU A 125 9.19 1.00 6.90
CA LEU A 125 9.55 0.89 5.49
C LEU A 125 10.99 0.42 5.31
N LEU A 126 11.93 1.00 6.04
CA LEU A 126 13.34 0.64 5.97
C LEU A 126 13.59 -0.80 6.46
N SER A 127 12.85 -1.26 7.47
CA SER A 127 12.90 -2.64 7.92
C SER A 127 12.45 -3.59 6.80
N PHE A 128 11.30 -3.33 6.20
CA PHE A 128 10.79 -4.11 5.07
C PHE A 128 11.78 -4.15 3.89
N CYS A 129 12.30 -2.99 3.49
CA CYS A 129 13.23 -2.89 2.38
C CYS A 129 14.54 -3.63 2.65
N SER A 130 15.10 -3.49 3.86
CA SER A 130 16.33 -4.17 4.28
C SER A 130 16.17 -5.70 4.34
N GLU A 131 15.02 -6.20 4.80
CA GLU A 131 14.74 -7.63 4.87
C GLU A 131 14.59 -8.28 3.48
N ASN A 132 14.11 -7.52 2.51
CA ASN A 132 13.79 -8.02 1.17
C ASN A 132 14.79 -7.58 0.09
N ASP A 133 15.89 -6.93 0.47
CA ASP A 133 16.91 -6.40 -0.45
C ASP A 133 16.30 -5.46 -1.52
N ILE A 134 15.39 -4.58 -1.07
CA ILE A 134 14.71 -3.60 -1.91
C ILE A 134 15.32 -2.22 -1.69
N ASP A 135 15.59 -1.49 -2.78
CA ASP A 135 15.94 -0.07 -2.70
C ASP A 135 14.72 0.73 -2.21
N PRO A 136 14.77 1.41 -1.03
CA PRO A 136 13.64 2.15 -0.50
C PRO A 136 13.14 3.27 -1.42
N PHE A 137 13.99 3.76 -2.32
CA PHE A 137 13.62 4.77 -3.32
C PHE A 137 12.91 4.21 -4.54
N SER A 138 12.91 2.88 -4.74
CA SER A 138 12.22 2.23 -5.85
C SER A 138 10.73 2.00 -5.60
N LEU A 139 10.28 2.13 -4.34
CA LEU A 139 8.89 1.89 -4.00
C LEU A 139 8.03 3.11 -4.30
N GLU A 140 7.09 2.91 -5.20
CA GLU A 140 6.06 3.89 -5.52
C GLU A 140 4.78 3.62 -4.73
N GLY A 141 4.10 4.70 -4.35
CA GLY A 141 2.92 4.63 -3.51
C GLY A 141 2.09 5.90 -3.52
N SER A 142 1.16 6.00 -2.59
CA SER A 142 0.32 7.18 -2.42
C SER A 142 1.09 8.32 -1.73
N TYR A 143 0.61 9.55 -1.93
CA TYR A 143 1.13 10.72 -1.19
C TYR A 143 1.04 10.57 0.34
N ALA A 144 0.22 9.65 0.83
CA ALA A 144 0.10 9.35 2.25
C ALA A 144 1.08 8.29 2.75
N GLY A 145 1.81 7.61 1.85
CA GLY A 145 2.81 6.60 2.17
C GLY A 145 2.31 5.16 2.11
N ALA A 146 1.12 4.92 1.55
CA ALA A 146 0.63 3.57 1.29
C ALA A 146 1.20 3.03 -0.02
N PHE A 147 1.46 1.72 -0.11
CA PHE A 147 2.10 1.10 -1.28
C PHE A 147 1.56 -0.28 -1.62
N GLY A 148 1.94 -0.77 -2.80
CA GLY A 148 1.51 -2.05 -3.32
C GLY A 148 0.07 -2.08 -3.79
N TYR A 149 -0.37 -3.22 -4.33
CA TYR A 149 -1.75 -3.37 -4.84
C TYR A 149 -2.81 -3.34 -3.74
N GLY A 150 -2.44 -3.65 -2.49
CA GLY A 150 -3.32 -3.57 -1.33
C GLY A 150 -3.33 -2.22 -0.61
N GLN A 151 -2.47 -1.27 -1.04
CA GLN A 151 -2.33 0.06 -0.45
C GLN A 151 -2.17 0.06 1.08
N PHE A 152 -1.32 -0.84 1.57
CA PHE A 152 -0.94 -0.86 2.98
C PHE A 152 0.08 0.24 3.30
N ILE A 153 -0.05 0.88 4.46
CA ILE A 153 1.07 1.65 5.05
C ILE A 153 2.14 0.68 5.59
N PRO A 154 3.42 1.08 5.69
CA PRO A 154 4.51 0.18 6.06
C PRO A 154 4.28 -0.63 7.33
N SER A 155 3.82 -0.02 8.41
CA SER A 155 3.54 -0.71 9.68
C SER A 155 2.43 -1.76 9.55
N SER A 156 1.38 -1.46 8.78
CA SER A 156 0.30 -2.42 8.52
C SER A 156 0.79 -3.55 7.62
N PHE A 157 1.60 -3.26 6.61
CA PHE A 157 2.18 -4.26 5.74
C PHE A 157 3.04 -5.25 6.53
N ASN A 158 3.99 -4.75 7.33
CA ASN A 158 4.87 -5.61 8.13
C ASN A 158 4.08 -6.53 9.07
N ARG A 159 3.03 -6.01 9.72
CA ARG A 159 2.21 -6.75 10.68
C ARG A 159 1.23 -7.72 10.03
N LEU A 160 0.59 -7.33 8.93
CA LEU A 160 -0.60 -7.99 8.40
C LEU A 160 -0.40 -8.62 7.01
N SER A 161 0.76 -8.42 6.36
CA SER A 161 1.07 -9.13 5.14
C SER A 161 1.49 -10.57 5.42
N ILE A 162 1.11 -11.46 4.52
CA ILE A 162 1.49 -12.87 4.56
C ILE A 162 2.13 -13.29 3.24
N ASP A 163 3.07 -14.20 3.32
CA ASP A 163 3.61 -14.94 2.18
C ASP A 163 2.63 -16.07 1.84
N TYR A 164 1.64 -15.74 1.02
CA TYR A 164 0.54 -16.66 0.72
C TYR A 164 0.91 -17.70 -0.32
N ASN A 165 1.79 -17.37 -1.25
CA ASN A 165 2.31 -18.29 -2.25
C ASN A 165 3.44 -19.19 -1.70
N LYS A 166 3.96 -18.89 -0.50
CA LYS A 166 5.02 -19.61 0.23
C LYS A 166 6.36 -19.66 -0.51
N ASP A 167 6.69 -18.58 -1.22
CA ASP A 167 7.98 -18.43 -1.90
C ASP A 167 9.10 -17.88 -0.99
N GLY A 168 8.77 -17.54 0.26
CA GLY A 168 9.67 -17.02 1.28
C GLY A 168 9.70 -15.50 1.37
N LYS A 169 8.89 -14.80 0.56
CA LYS A 169 8.79 -13.33 0.52
C LYS A 169 7.36 -12.88 0.73
N LYS A 170 7.19 -11.63 1.17
CA LYS A 170 5.91 -10.94 1.21
C LYS A 170 5.95 -9.85 0.15
N ASP A 171 5.41 -10.12 -1.03
CA ASP A 171 5.50 -9.21 -2.17
C ASP A 171 4.21 -8.36 -2.29
N PRO A 172 4.30 -7.02 -2.09
CA PRO A 172 3.15 -6.13 -2.20
C PRO A 172 2.59 -5.99 -3.62
N PHE A 173 3.28 -6.54 -4.63
CA PHE A 173 2.87 -6.54 -6.03
C PHE A 173 2.54 -7.94 -6.58
N ASN A 174 2.67 -8.98 -5.77
CA ASN A 174 2.23 -10.33 -6.10
C ASN A 174 0.75 -10.53 -5.70
N TRP A 175 -0.11 -10.91 -6.64
CA TRP A 175 -1.53 -11.06 -6.37
C TRP A 175 -1.88 -12.13 -5.34
N GLU A 176 -1.09 -13.20 -5.19
CA GLU A 176 -1.35 -14.23 -4.18
C GLU A 176 -1.13 -13.65 -2.79
N ASP A 177 -0.01 -12.98 -2.57
CA ASP A 177 0.31 -12.36 -1.28
C ASP A 177 -0.62 -11.20 -0.95
N VAL A 178 -0.94 -10.37 -1.96
CA VAL A 178 -1.86 -9.24 -1.78
C VAL A 178 -3.25 -9.71 -1.38
N MET A 179 -3.82 -10.72 -2.07
CA MET A 179 -5.14 -11.24 -1.75
C MET A 179 -5.16 -11.93 -0.38
N GLY A 180 -4.13 -12.73 -0.09
CA GLY A 180 -3.96 -13.35 1.23
C GLY A 180 -3.83 -12.31 2.34
N SER A 181 -3.02 -11.26 2.13
CA SER A 181 -2.82 -10.19 3.11
C SER A 181 -4.08 -9.37 3.35
N ILE A 182 -4.84 -9.03 2.30
CA ILE A 182 -6.14 -8.36 2.45
C ILE A 182 -7.10 -9.22 3.25
N ALA A 183 -7.17 -10.51 2.93
CA ALA A 183 -8.04 -11.44 3.64
C ALA A 183 -7.64 -11.56 5.12
N PHE A 184 -6.36 -11.73 5.40
CA PHE A 184 -5.83 -11.77 6.76
C PHE A 184 -6.14 -10.48 7.54
N TYR A 185 -5.93 -9.31 6.91
CA TYR A 185 -6.31 -8.03 7.50
C TYR A 185 -7.78 -7.95 7.93
N LEU A 186 -8.69 -8.47 7.10
CA LEU A 186 -10.13 -8.45 7.38
C LEU A 186 -10.54 -9.41 8.50
N THR A 187 -9.78 -10.49 8.72
CA THR A 187 -10.07 -11.46 9.78
C THR A 187 -9.47 -11.09 11.13
N GLU A 188 -8.38 -10.32 11.15
CA GLU A 188 -7.69 -9.88 12.37
C GLU A 188 -8.28 -8.59 12.97
N ASN A 189 -9.20 -7.88 12.30
CA ASN A 189 -9.84 -6.66 12.76
C ASN A 189 -11.35 -6.80 12.77
#